data_9c1fd455af528d84a4dc7ef824df4ed5
#
_entry.id   9c1fd455af528d84a4dc7ef824df4ed5
#
_cell.length_a   1.000
_cell.length_b   1.000
_cell.length_c   1.000
_cell.angle_alpha   90.00
_cell.angle_beta   90.00
_cell.angle_gamma   90.00
#
_symmetry.space_group_name_H-M   'P 1'
#
loop_
_entity.id
_entity.type
_entity.pdbx_description
1 polymer ?
#
loop_
_entity_poly.entity_id
_entity_poly.type
_entity_poly.pdbx_seq_one_letter_code
_entity_poly.pdbx_strand_id
1 'polypeptide(L)'
;MSGTGPDVSGTASPGRLGRYQLIRRIAVGGMAEIYLARVSGVAGFEKDVAVKRILPQLAQSDAFYQMFLDEARIAATLQHPNVVQIFDAQHAGGEYFIAMEFLDGADLMTVRRILADRQIGLPIQHSVYVVSSVAAGLH
;
A
#
# COMPACT_ATOMS: atom_id res chain seq x y z
N MET A 1 -11.65 42.00 -13.68
CA MET A 1 -10.32 41.44 -13.43
C MET A 1 -10.51 40.02 -12.89
N SER A 2 -10.33 39.05 -13.76
CA SER A 2 -10.58 37.63 -13.48
C SER A 2 -9.31 37.02 -12.89
N GLY A 3 -9.35 36.64 -11.63
CA GLY A 3 -8.28 35.90 -10.97
C GLY A 3 -8.53 34.40 -11.14
N THR A 4 -7.85 33.78 -12.07
CA THR A 4 -7.82 32.33 -12.24
C THR A 4 -6.86 31.76 -11.21
N GLY A 5 -7.40 31.13 -10.17
CA GLY A 5 -6.60 30.34 -9.22
C GLY A 5 -6.08 29.08 -9.91
N PRO A 6 -4.92 28.53 -9.49
CA PRO A 6 -4.41 27.30 -10.09
C PRO A 6 -5.31 26.12 -9.75
N ASP A 7 -5.82 25.52 -10.80
CA ASP A 7 -6.58 24.26 -10.75
C ASP A 7 -5.61 23.12 -10.37
N VAL A 8 -5.69 22.67 -9.11
CA VAL A 8 -4.93 21.53 -8.59
C VAL A 8 -5.68 20.20 -8.73
N SER A 9 -6.53 20.07 -9.73
CA SER A 9 -7.24 18.81 -10.03
C SER A 9 -6.54 17.99 -11.11
N GLY A 10 -5.28 17.64 -10.86
CA GLY A 10 -4.54 16.61 -11.59
C GLY A 10 -4.82 15.21 -11.04
N THR A 11 -6.06 14.84 -10.76
CA THR A 11 -6.42 13.45 -10.50
C THR A 11 -6.71 12.76 -11.83
N ALA A 12 -5.65 12.33 -12.53
CA ALA A 12 -5.81 11.28 -13.51
C ALA A 12 -6.56 10.14 -12.83
N SER A 13 -7.73 9.79 -13.36
CA SER A 13 -8.53 8.67 -12.84
C SER A 13 -7.63 7.46 -12.72
N PRO A 14 -7.51 6.86 -11.55
CA PRO A 14 -6.64 5.71 -11.37
C PRO A 14 -7.14 4.62 -12.31
N GLY A 15 -6.24 4.16 -13.21
CA GLY A 15 -6.55 3.19 -14.24
C GLY A 15 -6.84 1.80 -13.67
N ARG A 16 -6.73 0.81 -14.53
CA ARG A 16 -6.85 -0.61 -14.18
C ARG A 16 -5.51 -1.30 -14.36
N LEU A 17 -5.11 -2.10 -13.38
CA LEU A 17 -3.95 -2.98 -13.43
C LEU A 17 -4.42 -4.43 -13.37
N GLY A 18 -4.34 -5.14 -14.49
CA GLY A 18 -4.88 -6.48 -14.60
C GLY A 18 -6.36 -6.51 -14.19
N ARG A 19 -6.70 -7.30 -13.17
CA ARG A 19 -8.06 -7.40 -12.61
C ARG A 19 -8.39 -6.36 -11.54
N TYR A 20 -7.42 -5.52 -11.14
CA TYR A 20 -7.56 -4.55 -10.06
C TYR A 20 -7.94 -3.18 -10.62
N GLN A 21 -9.07 -2.65 -10.16
CA GLN A 21 -9.47 -1.27 -10.45
C GLN A 21 -8.86 -0.35 -9.40
N LEU A 22 -7.96 0.52 -9.79
CA LEU A 22 -7.37 1.50 -8.90
C LEU A 22 -8.41 2.55 -8.52
N ILE A 23 -8.56 2.83 -7.22
CA ILE A 23 -9.55 3.80 -6.71
C ILE A 23 -8.86 5.12 -6.37
N ARG A 24 -7.82 5.07 -5.54
CA ARG A 24 -7.05 6.25 -5.14
C ARG A 24 -5.65 5.86 -4.70
N ARG A 25 -4.72 6.79 -4.82
CA ARG A 25 -3.37 6.61 -4.29
C ARG A 25 -3.38 6.82 -2.78
N ILE A 26 -2.75 5.89 -2.05
CA ILE A 26 -2.65 5.90 -0.59
C ILE A 26 -1.31 6.46 -0.14
N ALA A 27 -0.23 6.03 -0.80
CA ALA A 27 1.13 6.42 -0.45
C ALA A 27 2.05 6.44 -1.67
N VAL A 28 3.13 7.20 -1.55
CA VAL A 28 4.24 7.24 -2.52
C VAL A 28 5.53 7.04 -1.74
N GLY A 29 6.32 6.07 -2.19
CA GLY A 29 7.68 5.83 -1.70
C GLY A 29 8.73 6.12 -2.77
N GLY A 30 10.00 5.93 -2.44
CA GLY A 30 11.10 6.14 -3.38
C GLY A 30 11.13 5.15 -4.55
N MET A 31 10.51 3.97 -4.41
CA MET A 31 10.53 2.89 -5.40
C MET A 31 9.15 2.49 -5.93
N ALA A 32 8.10 2.80 -5.19
CA ALA A 32 6.76 2.36 -5.52
C ALA A 32 5.68 3.34 -5.05
N GLU A 33 4.54 3.25 -5.69
CA GLU A 33 3.30 3.88 -5.25
C GLU A 33 2.34 2.81 -4.73
N ILE A 34 1.54 3.16 -3.72
CA ILE A 34 0.52 2.26 -3.18
C ILE A 34 -0.85 2.86 -3.45
N TYR A 35 -1.73 2.04 -4.00
CA TYR A 35 -3.11 2.39 -4.32
C TYR A 35 -4.09 1.55 -3.51
N LEU A 36 -5.17 2.17 -3.06
CA LEU A 36 -6.40 1.45 -2.77
C LEU A 36 -6.97 1.00 -4.12
N ALA A 37 -7.26 -0.26 -4.23
CA ALA A 37 -7.84 -0.86 -5.43
C ALA A 37 -8.98 -1.80 -5.07
N ARG A 38 -9.80 -2.11 -6.05
CA ARG A 38 -10.90 -3.06 -5.92
C ARG A 38 -10.75 -4.20 -6.90
N VAL A 39 -10.97 -5.40 -6.44
CA VAL A 39 -11.09 -6.60 -7.27
C VAL A 39 -12.53 -7.09 -7.23
N SER A 40 -13.10 -7.33 -8.43
CA SER A 40 -14.42 -7.90 -8.56
C SER A 40 -14.30 -9.38 -8.89
N GLY A 41 -15.04 -10.19 -8.18
CA GLY A 41 -15.13 -11.62 -8.36
C GLY A 41 -16.45 -12.06 -8.99
N VAL A 42 -16.70 -13.38 -8.95
CA VAL A 42 -17.93 -13.99 -9.43
C VAL A 42 -19.12 -13.54 -8.56
N ALA A 43 -20.30 -13.42 -9.16
CA ALA A 43 -21.54 -13.05 -8.49
C ALA A 43 -21.54 -11.67 -7.79
N GLY A 44 -20.77 -10.72 -8.30
CA GLY A 44 -20.74 -9.36 -7.77
C GLY A 44 -19.95 -9.21 -6.47
N PHE A 45 -19.18 -10.22 -6.07
CA PHE A 45 -18.28 -10.09 -4.93
C PHE A 45 -17.19 -9.08 -5.22
N GLU A 46 -17.04 -8.09 -4.33
CA GLU A 46 -16.01 -7.07 -4.40
C GLU A 46 -15.15 -7.09 -3.14
N LYS A 47 -13.85 -6.89 -3.32
CA LYS A 47 -12.89 -6.80 -2.22
C LYS A 47 -11.94 -5.63 -2.45
N ASP A 48 -11.77 -4.82 -1.42
CA ASP A 48 -10.76 -3.79 -1.40
C ASP A 48 -9.39 -4.40 -1.06
N VAL A 49 -8.38 -3.98 -1.81
CA VAL A 49 -6.99 -4.47 -1.70
C VAL A 49 -6.04 -3.28 -1.81
N ALA A 50 -4.82 -3.43 -1.32
CA ALA A 50 -3.74 -2.51 -1.61
C ALA A 50 -2.93 -3.04 -2.80
N VAL A 51 -2.63 -2.15 -3.76
CA VAL A 51 -1.78 -2.46 -4.91
C VAL A 51 -0.53 -1.61 -4.84
N LYS A 52 0.63 -2.26 -4.65
CA LYS A 52 1.95 -1.64 -4.69
C LYS A 52 2.49 -1.75 -6.11
N ARG A 53 2.65 -0.62 -6.79
CA ARG A 53 3.13 -0.51 -8.17
C ARG A 53 4.54 0.06 -8.20
N ILE A 54 5.47 -0.57 -8.93
CA ILE A 54 6.81 0.00 -9.16
C ILE A 54 6.65 1.31 -9.95
N LEU A 55 7.44 2.32 -9.55
CA LEU A 55 7.53 3.56 -10.33
C LEU A 55 8.06 3.26 -11.75
N PRO A 56 7.43 3.78 -12.81
CA PRO A 56 7.78 3.46 -14.20
C PRO A 56 9.25 3.68 -14.54
N GLN A 57 9.88 4.70 -13.96
CA GLN A 57 11.29 5.01 -14.17
C GLN A 57 12.23 3.94 -13.59
N LEU A 58 11.79 3.16 -12.61
CA LEU A 58 12.57 2.09 -11.99
C LEU A 58 12.27 0.70 -12.59
N ALA A 59 11.12 0.57 -13.25
CA ALA A 59 10.72 -0.68 -13.90
C ALA A 59 11.67 -1.12 -15.04
N GLN A 60 12.47 -0.19 -15.57
CA GLN A 60 13.47 -0.45 -16.62
C GLN A 60 14.79 -1.01 -16.05
N SER A 61 14.98 -1.00 -14.75
CA SER A 61 16.17 -1.54 -14.10
C SER A 61 15.95 -2.97 -13.65
N ASP A 62 16.67 -3.92 -14.23
CA ASP A 62 16.59 -5.33 -13.87
C ASP A 62 16.87 -5.57 -12.38
N ALA A 63 17.78 -4.79 -11.78
CA ALA A 63 18.12 -4.91 -10.37
C ALA A 63 16.91 -4.55 -9.46
N PHE A 64 16.21 -3.46 -9.76
CA PHE A 64 15.01 -3.06 -9.02
C PHE A 64 13.86 -4.04 -9.24
N TYR A 65 13.70 -4.53 -10.45
CA TYR A 65 12.71 -5.54 -10.77
C TYR A 65 12.92 -6.83 -9.97
N GLN A 66 14.15 -7.36 -9.96
CA GLN A 66 14.48 -8.57 -9.19
C GLN A 66 14.24 -8.37 -7.69
N MET A 67 14.69 -7.25 -7.13
CA MET A 67 14.45 -6.91 -5.72
C MET A 67 12.96 -6.86 -5.38
N PHE A 68 12.14 -6.29 -6.25
CA PHE A 68 10.68 -6.21 -6.07
C PHE A 68 10.01 -7.59 -6.10
N LEU A 69 10.45 -8.47 -7.03
CA LEU A 69 9.95 -9.84 -7.10
C LEU A 69 10.39 -10.68 -5.89
N ASP A 70 11.62 -10.50 -5.42
CA ASP A 70 12.12 -11.22 -4.26
C ASP A 70 11.40 -10.79 -2.99
N GLU A 71 11.11 -9.49 -2.82
CA GLU A 71 10.23 -9.00 -1.75
C GLU A 71 8.85 -9.69 -1.80
N ALA A 72 8.25 -9.74 -2.98
CA ALA A 72 6.95 -10.39 -3.16
C ALA A 72 6.98 -11.88 -2.84
N ARG A 73 8.02 -12.60 -3.31
CA ARG A 73 8.18 -14.04 -3.06
C ARG A 73 8.34 -14.35 -1.58
N ILE A 74 9.23 -13.62 -0.90
CA ILE A 74 9.46 -13.79 0.54
C ILE A 74 8.16 -13.52 1.30
N ALA A 75 7.53 -12.38 1.05
CA ALA A 75 6.33 -12.00 1.77
C ALA A 75 5.12 -12.92 1.47
N ALA A 76 5.03 -13.50 0.27
CA ALA A 76 3.98 -14.46 -0.08
C ALA A 76 4.08 -15.79 0.70
N THR A 77 5.26 -16.13 1.23
CA THR A 77 5.43 -17.32 2.08
C THR A 77 5.05 -17.10 3.53
N LEU A 78 4.90 -15.83 3.94
CA LEU A 78 4.59 -15.44 5.31
C LEU A 78 3.07 -15.46 5.52
N GLN A 79 2.61 -16.34 6.39
CA GLN A 79 1.21 -16.39 6.81
C GLN A 79 1.13 -16.19 8.32
N HIS A 80 0.93 -14.94 8.73
CA HIS A 80 0.85 -14.58 10.13
C HIS A 80 -0.15 -13.42 10.30
N PRO A 81 -1.00 -13.40 11.34
CA PRO A 81 -2.01 -12.36 11.54
C PRO A 81 -1.43 -10.94 11.70
N ASN A 82 -0.16 -10.82 12.06
CA ASN A 82 0.53 -9.53 12.22
C ASN A 82 1.41 -9.16 11.01
N VAL A 83 1.32 -9.91 9.90
CA VAL A 83 2.02 -9.66 8.64
C VAL A 83 1.00 -9.46 7.53
N VAL A 84 1.15 -8.39 6.76
CA VAL A 84 0.27 -8.11 5.61
C VAL A 84 0.35 -9.24 4.61
N GLN A 85 -0.79 -9.81 4.25
CA GLN A 85 -0.84 -10.92 3.32
C GLN A 85 -0.73 -10.44 1.87
N ILE A 86 0.18 -11.05 1.11
CA ILE A 86 0.26 -10.89 -0.34
C ILE A 86 -0.69 -11.87 -1.02
N PHE A 87 -1.51 -11.36 -1.94
CA PHE A 87 -2.46 -12.15 -2.71
C PHE A 87 -1.93 -12.51 -4.09
N ASP A 88 -1.13 -11.60 -4.70
CA ASP A 88 -0.74 -11.72 -6.09
C ASP A 88 0.45 -10.82 -6.41
N ALA A 89 1.27 -11.23 -7.37
CA ALA A 89 2.33 -10.41 -7.94
C ALA A 89 2.31 -10.59 -9.46
N GLN A 90 2.12 -9.51 -10.19
CA GLN A 90 1.85 -9.56 -11.63
C GLN A 90 2.62 -8.49 -12.41
N HIS A 91 2.73 -8.76 -13.71
CA HIS A 91 3.11 -7.81 -14.74
C HIS A 91 1.94 -7.66 -15.72
N ALA A 92 1.36 -6.48 -15.78
CA ALA A 92 0.26 -6.18 -16.69
C ALA A 92 0.33 -4.74 -17.19
N GLY A 93 0.06 -4.52 -18.47
CA GLY A 93 0.11 -3.19 -19.09
C GLY A 93 1.51 -2.56 -19.09
N GLY A 94 2.57 -3.36 -19.04
CA GLY A 94 3.95 -2.86 -18.93
C GLY A 94 4.36 -2.46 -17.52
N GLU A 95 3.51 -2.71 -16.52
CA GLU A 95 3.76 -2.32 -15.13
C GLU A 95 3.83 -3.54 -14.20
N TYR A 96 4.74 -3.50 -13.25
CA TYR A 96 4.89 -4.52 -12.20
C TYR A 96 4.21 -4.07 -10.94
N PHE A 97 3.42 -4.95 -10.35
CA PHE A 97 2.70 -4.66 -9.13
C PHE A 97 2.47 -5.89 -8.25
N ILE A 98 2.28 -5.63 -6.95
CA ILE A 98 1.92 -6.61 -5.93
C ILE A 98 0.55 -6.21 -5.38
N ALA A 99 -0.39 -7.15 -5.35
CA ALA A 99 -1.67 -6.98 -4.67
C ALA A 99 -1.61 -7.64 -3.29
N MET A 100 -2.02 -6.90 -2.27
CA MET A 100 -1.94 -7.32 -0.88
C MET A 100 -3.16 -6.88 -0.09
N GLU A 101 -3.26 -7.35 1.12
CA GLU A 101 -4.28 -6.96 2.09
C GLU A 101 -4.31 -5.44 2.27
N PHE A 102 -5.51 -4.85 2.17
CA PHE A 102 -5.73 -3.46 2.53
C PHE A 102 -6.04 -3.36 4.02
N LEU A 103 -5.23 -2.60 4.73
CA LEU A 103 -5.45 -2.28 6.13
C LEU A 103 -6.11 -0.91 6.22
N ASP A 104 -7.39 -0.89 6.61
CA ASP A 104 -8.11 0.36 6.84
C ASP A 104 -7.73 0.91 8.21
N GLY A 105 -6.89 1.94 8.21
CA GLY A 105 -6.37 2.53 9.44
C GLY A 105 -5.25 3.54 9.20
N ALA A 106 -4.54 3.85 10.26
CA ALA A 106 -3.40 4.75 10.23
C ALA A 106 -2.13 4.02 10.69
N ASP A 107 -1.00 4.35 10.06
CA ASP A 107 0.30 3.88 10.51
C ASP A 107 0.68 4.49 11.88
N LEU A 108 1.59 3.81 12.58
CA LEU A 108 2.01 4.23 13.93
C LEU A 108 2.61 5.64 13.96
N MET A 109 3.27 6.06 12.88
CA MET A 109 3.87 7.39 12.78
C MET A 109 2.79 8.47 12.73
N THR A 110 1.74 8.23 11.96
CA THR A 110 0.56 9.10 11.89
C THR A 110 -0.17 9.16 13.24
N VAL A 111 -0.37 8.02 13.90
CA VAL A 111 -0.97 7.96 15.24
C VAL A 111 -0.15 8.77 16.25
N ARG A 112 1.17 8.58 16.28
CA ARG A 112 2.06 9.33 17.18
C ARG A 112 2.00 10.83 16.93
N ARG A 113 1.97 11.26 15.67
CA ARG A 113 1.85 12.68 15.32
C ARG A 113 0.55 13.28 15.84
N ILE A 114 -0.58 12.61 15.60
CA ILE A 114 -1.89 13.07 16.07
C ILE A 114 -1.92 13.17 17.61
N LEU A 115 -1.34 12.21 18.30
CA LEU A 115 -1.27 12.21 19.76
C LEU A 115 -0.37 13.35 20.26
N ALA A 116 0.78 13.58 19.61
CA ALA A 116 1.68 14.68 19.95
C ALA A 116 1.03 16.04 19.78
N ASP A 117 0.30 16.26 18.68
CA ASP A 117 -0.44 17.50 18.41
C ASP A 117 -1.52 17.77 19.48
N ARG A 118 -2.04 16.72 20.09
CA ARG A 118 -3.00 16.79 21.19
C ARG A 118 -2.35 16.79 22.58
N GLN A 119 -1.03 16.78 22.66
CA GLN A 119 -0.25 16.64 23.90
C GLN A 119 -0.60 15.38 24.71
N ILE A 120 -0.97 14.31 24.02
CA ILE A 120 -1.31 13.02 24.62
C ILE A 120 -0.16 12.04 24.35
N GLY A 121 0.36 11.39 25.38
CA GLY A 121 1.32 10.29 25.22
C GLY A 121 0.64 9.02 24.73
N LEU A 122 1.36 8.20 23.95
CA LEU A 122 0.89 6.85 23.61
C LEU A 122 0.88 6.01 24.91
N PRO A 123 -0.28 5.48 25.34
CA PRO A 123 -0.35 4.68 26.55
C PRO A 123 0.59 3.47 26.49
N ILE A 124 1.24 3.15 27.62
CA ILE A 124 2.26 2.10 27.63
C ILE A 124 1.70 0.73 27.23
N GLN A 125 0.44 0.44 27.55
CA GLN A 125 -0.21 -0.81 27.16
C GLN A 125 -0.29 -0.95 25.64
N HIS A 126 -0.60 0.14 24.91
CA HIS A 126 -0.64 0.13 23.45
C HIS A 126 0.76 0.02 22.86
N SER A 127 1.74 0.68 23.45
CA SER A 127 3.14 0.53 23.02
C SER A 127 3.63 -0.90 23.17
N VAL A 128 3.38 -1.54 24.30
CA VAL A 128 3.73 -2.94 24.55
C VAL A 128 2.99 -3.87 23.60
N TYR A 129 1.70 -3.65 23.36
CA TYR A 129 0.90 -4.43 22.42
C TYR A 129 1.47 -4.36 21.00
N VAL A 130 1.79 -3.16 20.51
CA VAL A 130 2.37 -2.98 19.18
C VAL A 130 3.72 -3.70 19.06
N VAL A 131 4.62 -3.49 20.03
CA VAL A 131 5.95 -4.11 20.00
C VAL A 131 5.85 -5.64 20.07
N SER A 132 5.00 -6.19 20.94
CA SER A 132 4.81 -7.64 21.03
C SER A 132 4.20 -8.23 19.76
N SER A 133 3.26 -7.51 19.12
CA SER A 133 2.65 -7.93 17.84
C SER A 133 3.67 -7.94 16.69
N VAL A 134 4.52 -6.93 16.63
CA VAL A 134 5.63 -6.88 15.65
C VAL A 134 6.61 -8.03 15.89
N ALA A 135 7.03 -8.25 17.15
CA ALA A 135 7.93 -9.34 17.50
C ALA A 135 7.36 -10.70 17.13
N ALA A 136 6.06 -10.91 17.36
CA ALA A 136 5.37 -12.16 16.97
C ALA A 136 5.33 -12.35 15.44
N GLY A 137 5.19 -11.28 14.67
CA GLY A 137 5.19 -11.33 13.20
C GLY A 137 6.59 -11.56 12.61
N LEU A 138 7.66 -11.30 13.38
CA LEU A 138 9.05 -11.49 12.95
C LEU A 138 9.65 -12.85 13.37
N HIS A 139 8.94 -13.63 14.18
CA HIS A 139 9.36 -14.96 14.65
C HIS A 139 8.87 -16.05 13.71
#